data_a10ec9d5c29ab50fe3a591962ae8760b
#
_entry.id   a10ec9d5c29ab50fe3a591962ae8760b
#
_cell.length_a   1.000
_cell.length_b   1.000
_cell.length_c   1.000
_cell.angle_alpha   90.00
_cell.angle_beta   90.00
_cell.angle_gamma   90.00
#
_symmetry.space_group_name_H-M   'P 1'
#
loop_
_entity.id
_entity.type
_entity.pdbx_description
1 polymer ?
#
loop_
_entity_poly.entity_id
_entity_poly.type
_entity_poly.pdbx_seq_one_letter_code
_entity_poly.pdbx_strand_id
1 'polypeptide(L)'
;DAWSQVPLKNPEQYLEQLLKAGQQRTATMPLLDTLATVAIGAVEDQMLRGFLQGDGFLGFQLADGGVEFWLLDAPGNAPLYPQYLLDPQHYADWKNHVSQEPMTATYYRYDDADVLIDMHTEALTTPYFFQERPVHDVLRMVVATDGIATCGRSVNAVLQDVLAVQDPTGDFMHRRMGAMLRRDNLSPSDDLAIGMLART
;
A
#
# COMPACT_ATOMS: atom_id res chain seq x y z
N ASP A 1 -4.21 -2.56 -22.46
CA ASP A 1 -5.00 -2.43 -21.25
C ASP A 1 -5.15 -0.95 -20.90
N ALA A 2 -6.40 -0.50 -20.65
CA ALA A 2 -6.72 0.92 -20.41
C ALA A 2 -6.05 1.51 -19.15
N TRP A 3 -5.57 0.67 -18.25
CA TRP A 3 -4.89 1.02 -16.99
C TRP A 3 -3.50 1.65 -17.17
N SER A 4 -2.80 1.24 -18.23
CA SER A 4 -1.42 1.68 -18.47
C SER A 4 -1.32 3.06 -19.12
N GLN A 5 -2.45 3.73 -19.37
CA GLN A 5 -2.48 4.99 -20.12
C GLN A 5 -2.67 6.23 -19.24
N VAL A 6 -3.12 6.08 -17.98
CA VAL A 6 -3.27 7.21 -17.07
C VAL A 6 -2.09 7.24 -16.12
N PRO A 7 -1.28 8.31 -16.16
CA PRO A 7 -0.12 8.40 -15.27
C PRO A 7 -0.54 8.63 -13.82
N LEU A 8 0.18 8.00 -12.88
CA LEU A 8 -0.04 8.15 -11.44
C LEU A 8 0.18 9.59 -10.93
N LYS A 9 0.87 10.43 -11.69
CA LYS A 9 1.02 11.86 -11.34
C LYS A 9 -0.31 12.63 -11.22
N ASN A 10 -1.40 12.05 -11.72
CA ASN A 10 -2.75 12.56 -11.56
C ASN A 10 -3.59 11.56 -10.76
N PRO A 11 -3.43 11.42 -9.44
CA PRO A 11 -4.03 10.35 -8.65
C PRO A 11 -5.56 10.37 -8.66
N GLU A 12 -6.20 11.53 -8.76
CA GLU A 12 -7.67 11.63 -8.91
C GLU A 12 -8.15 11.01 -10.23
N GLN A 13 -7.51 11.41 -11.34
CA GLN A 13 -7.84 10.86 -12.66
C GLN A 13 -7.52 9.36 -12.73
N TYR A 14 -6.44 8.94 -12.06
CA TYR A 14 -6.09 7.54 -11.94
C TYR A 14 -7.19 6.75 -11.21
N LEU A 15 -7.67 7.28 -10.07
CA LEU A 15 -8.79 6.67 -9.34
C LEU A 15 -10.05 6.55 -10.21
N GLU A 16 -10.43 7.59 -10.93
CA GLU A 16 -11.59 7.54 -11.84
C GLU A 16 -11.47 6.42 -12.88
N GLN A 17 -10.29 6.23 -13.47
CA GLN A 17 -10.06 5.17 -14.44
C GLN A 17 -10.05 3.79 -13.78
N LEU A 18 -9.47 3.67 -12.60
CA LEU A 18 -9.51 2.46 -11.77
C LEU A 18 -10.96 2.04 -11.50
N LEU A 19 -11.79 2.97 -11.03
CA LEU A 19 -13.19 2.73 -10.74
C LEU A 19 -13.97 2.32 -12.00
N LYS A 20 -13.79 3.03 -13.11
CA LYS A 20 -14.45 2.70 -14.38
C LYS A 20 -14.08 1.30 -14.88
N ALA A 21 -12.80 0.92 -14.79
CA ALA A 21 -12.37 -0.42 -15.17
C ALA A 21 -12.87 -1.49 -14.20
N GLY A 22 -12.90 -1.19 -12.90
CA GLY A 22 -13.47 -2.04 -11.85
C GLY A 22 -14.94 -2.32 -12.12
N GLN A 23 -15.75 -1.29 -12.36
CA GLN A 23 -17.19 -1.43 -12.65
C GLN A 23 -17.47 -2.39 -13.82
N GLN A 24 -16.67 -2.30 -14.89
CA GLN A 24 -16.83 -3.18 -16.05
C GLN A 24 -16.53 -4.65 -15.75
N ARG A 25 -15.58 -4.91 -14.84
CA ARG A 25 -15.10 -6.27 -14.52
C ARG A 25 -15.87 -6.94 -13.40
N THR A 26 -16.36 -6.16 -12.44
CA THR A 26 -17.00 -6.69 -11.22
C THR A 26 -18.53 -6.61 -11.25
N ALA A 27 -19.13 -6.11 -12.33
CA ALA A 27 -20.58 -5.90 -12.46
C ALA A 27 -21.45 -7.13 -12.16
N THR A 28 -20.89 -8.33 -12.30
CA THR A 28 -21.59 -9.62 -12.05
C THR A 28 -21.08 -10.35 -10.81
N MET A 29 -20.13 -9.78 -10.07
CA MET A 29 -19.55 -10.41 -8.89
C MET A 29 -20.26 -9.93 -7.63
N PRO A 30 -20.43 -10.80 -6.62
CA PRO A 30 -20.90 -10.36 -5.29
C PRO A 30 -19.99 -9.27 -4.70
N LEU A 31 -20.57 -8.32 -3.98
CA LEU A 31 -19.81 -7.21 -3.39
C LEU A 31 -18.62 -7.71 -2.55
N LEU A 32 -18.85 -8.70 -1.68
CA LEU A 32 -17.82 -9.22 -0.77
C LEU A 32 -16.63 -9.86 -1.50
N ASP A 33 -16.84 -10.38 -2.71
CA ASP A 33 -15.76 -10.98 -3.52
C ASP A 33 -14.89 -9.92 -4.24
N THR A 34 -15.25 -8.65 -4.10
CA THR A 34 -14.60 -7.52 -4.80
C THR A 34 -13.96 -6.51 -3.84
N LEU A 35 -14.10 -6.72 -2.53
CA LEU A 35 -13.47 -5.88 -1.52
C LEU A 35 -11.97 -6.19 -1.47
N ALA A 36 -11.16 -5.24 -1.90
CA ALA A 36 -9.72 -5.41 -1.94
C ALA A 36 -9.01 -4.06 -1.85
N THR A 37 -7.89 -4.05 -1.16
CA THR A 37 -6.92 -2.96 -1.21
C THR A 37 -6.27 -2.89 -2.59
N VAL A 38 -6.11 -1.70 -3.13
CA VAL A 38 -5.33 -1.43 -4.33
C VAL A 38 -4.06 -0.71 -3.95
N ALA A 39 -2.92 -1.34 -4.20
CA ALA A 39 -1.60 -0.80 -3.93
C ALA A 39 -0.77 -0.81 -5.22
N ILE A 40 -0.31 0.35 -5.67
CA ILE A 40 0.38 0.52 -6.95
C ILE A 40 1.62 1.36 -6.75
N GLY A 41 2.71 0.92 -7.39
CA GLY A 41 3.93 1.68 -7.53
C GLY A 41 4.33 1.85 -9.00
N ALA A 42 4.79 3.05 -9.36
CA ALA A 42 5.27 3.35 -10.70
C ALA A 42 6.48 4.29 -10.70
N VAL A 43 7.25 4.23 -11.78
CA VAL A 43 8.28 5.22 -12.11
C VAL A 43 7.79 6.05 -13.29
N GLU A 44 7.64 7.34 -13.09
CA GLU A 44 7.19 8.29 -14.11
C GLU A 44 7.93 9.62 -13.95
N ASP A 45 8.43 10.20 -15.04
CA ASP A 45 9.07 11.52 -15.07
C ASP A 45 10.18 11.67 -13.99
N GLN A 46 11.03 10.66 -13.79
CA GLN A 46 12.08 10.60 -12.74
C GLN A 46 11.52 10.64 -11.30
N MET A 47 10.24 10.33 -11.11
CA MET A 47 9.61 10.19 -9.80
C MET A 47 9.18 8.74 -9.58
N LEU A 48 9.40 8.24 -8.37
CA LEU A 48 8.73 7.07 -7.84
C LEU A 48 7.42 7.51 -7.23
N ARG A 49 6.31 6.91 -7.65
CA ARG A 49 4.97 7.23 -7.18
C ARG A 49 4.30 6.01 -6.60
N GLY A 50 3.74 6.18 -5.41
CA GLY A 50 2.94 5.18 -4.72
C GLY A 50 1.51 5.66 -4.55
N PHE A 51 0.56 4.76 -4.81
CA PHE A 51 -0.87 4.97 -4.67
C PHE A 51 -1.46 3.80 -3.88
N LEU A 52 -2.25 4.12 -2.85
CA LEU A 52 -3.01 3.15 -2.06
C LEU A 52 -4.47 3.58 -1.99
N GLN A 53 -5.37 2.62 -2.13
CA GLN A 53 -6.78 2.77 -1.78
C GLN A 53 -7.26 1.54 -0.99
N GLY A 54 -7.89 1.79 0.14
CA GLY A 54 -8.06 0.82 1.22
C GLY A 54 -6.98 1.01 2.28
N ASP A 55 -6.83 0.07 3.15
CA ASP A 55 -5.75 -0.04 4.12
C ASP A 55 -4.49 -0.64 3.49
N GLY A 56 -3.37 -0.48 4.12
CA GLY A 56 -2.12 -1.02 3.58
C GLY A 56 -0.90 -0.20 3.92
N PHE A 57 0.13 -0.41 3.13
CA PHE A 57 1.47 0.06 3.42
C PHE A 57 2.15 0.61 2.16
N LEU A 58 2.81 1.75 2.31
CA LEU A 58 3.72 2.32 1.31
C LEU A 58 5.02 2.73 1.99
N GLY A 59 6.16 2.26 1.50
CA GLY A 59 7.46 2.57 2.07
C GLY A 59 8.55 2.81 1.04
N PHE A 60 9.56 3.57 1.45
CA PHE A 60 10.76 3.87 0.67
C PHE A 60 12.02 3.57 1.48
N GLN A 61 12.96 2.87 0.86
CA GLN A 61 14.35 2.86 1.30
C GLN A 61 15.07 4.02 0.61
N LEU A 62 15.60 4.93 1.39
CA LEU A 62 16.22 6.15 0.91
C LEU A 62 17.69 5.93 0.53
N ALA A 63 18.22 6.82 -0.29
CA ALA A 63 19.61 6.75 -0.73
C ALA A 63 20.62 6.97 0.41
N ASP A 64 20.21 7.63 1.50
CA ASP A 64 21.00 7.82 2.73
C ASP A 64 21.01 6.57 3.65
N GLY A 65 20.32 5.51 3.27
CA GLY A 65 20.19 4.28 4.06
C GLY A 65 18.98 4.23 4.99
N GLY A 66 18.35 5.38 5.25
CA GLY A 66 17.15 5.46 6.06
C GLY A 66 15.93 4.82 5.39
N VAL A 67 14.90 4.59 6.18
CA VAL A 67 13.63 4.04 5.74
C VAL A 67 12.49 4.95 6.19
N GLU A 68 11.59 5.27 5.27
CA GLU A 68 10.33 5.92 5.62
C GLU A 68 9.15 5.11 5.10
N PHE A 69 8.05 5.12 5.84
CA PHE A 69 6.84 4.47 5.41
C PHE A 69 5.58 5.03 6.05
N TRP A 70 4.46 4.76 5.40
CA TRP A 70 3.12 5.04 5.88
C TRP A 70 2.36 3.74 6.05
N LEU A 71 1.69 3.61 7.19
CA LEU A 71 0.71 2.58 7.46
C LEU A 71 -0.67 3.24 7.44
N LEU A 72 -1.54 2.76 6.56
CA LEU A 72 -2.93 3.21 6.48
C LEU A 72 -3.80 2.33 7.35
N ASP A 73 -4.60 2.97 8.18
CA ASP A 73 -5.54 2.31 9.09
C ASP A 73 -6.96 2.85 8.90
N ALA A 74 -7.92 1.96 8.99
CA ALA A 74 -9.32 2.27 8.82
C ALA A 74 -10.10 2.11 10.13
N PRO A 75 -10.96 3.08 10.50
CA PRO A 75 -11.79 2.97 11.68
C PRO A 75 -12.65 1.71 11.65
N GLY A 76 -12.64 0.97 12.77
CA GLY A 76 -13.44 -0.24 12.90
C GLY A 76 -13.04 -1.38 11.94
N ASN A 77 -11.82 -1.36 11.42
CA ASN A 77 -11.30 -2.31 10.44
C ASN A 77 -12.21 -2.39 9.18
N ALA A 78 -12.66 -1.24 8.70
CA ALA A 78 -13.55 -1.13 7.55
C ALA A 78 -13.00 -0.11 6.53
N PRO A 79 -11.94 -0.47 5.79
CA PRO A 79 -11.31 0.41 4.83
C PRO A 79 -12.24 0.79 3.68
N LEU A 80 -12.04 1.99 3.12
CA LEU A 80 -12.78 2.44 1.96
C LEU A 80 -12.21 1.80 0.69
N TYR A 81 -12.66 0.60 0.39
CA TYR A 81 -12.26 -0.11 -0.83
C TYR A 81 -12.83 0.54 -2.09
N PRO A 82 -12.15 0.39 -3.25
CA PRO A 82 -12.64 0.92 -4.53
C PRO A 82 -14.08 0.55 -4.83
N GLN A 83 -14.50 -0.67 -4.47
CA GLN A 83 -15.83 -1.19 -4.75
C GLN A 83 -16.96 -0.36 -4.10
N TYR A 84 -16.74 0.21 -2.93
CA TYR A 84 -17.73 1.11 -2.31
C TYR A 84 -17.95 2.38 -3.11
N LEU A 85 -16.94 2.86 -3.84
CA LEU A 85 -17.04 4.07 -4.67
C LEU A 85 -17.71 3.83 -6.03
N LEU A 86 -17.90 2.56 -6.44
CA LEU A 86 -18.54 2.20 -7.71
C LEU A 86 -20.05 2.36 -7.69
N ASP A 87 -20.66 2.28 -6.51
CA ASP A 87 -22.10 2.34 -6.32
C ASP A 87 -22.43 3.33 -5.20
N PRO A 88 -23.25 4.38 -5.46
CA PRO A 88 -23.62 5.36 -4.43
C PRO A 88 -24.33 4.76 -3.22
N GLN A 89 -25.11 3.67 -3.40
CA GLN A 89 -25.78 2.98 -2.31
C GLN A 89 -24.76 2.25 -1.43
N HIS A 90 -23.82 1.50 -2.03
CA HIS A 90 -22.75 0.83 -1.28
C HIS A 90 -21.89 1.83 -0.51
N TYR A 91 -21.59 2.98 -1.10
CA TYR A 91 -20.87 4.05 -0.40
C TYR A 91 -21.67 4.61 0.78
N ALA A 92 -22.97 4.85 0.60
CA ALA A 92 -23.85 5.32 1.67
C ALA A 92 -23.94 4.28 2.81
N ASP A 93 -24.09 3.01 2.48
CA ASP A 93 -24.14 1.92 3.45
C ASP A 93 -22.82 1.79 4.21
N TRP A 94 -21.69 1.85 3.52
CA TRP A 94 -20.37 1.89 4.16
C TRP A 94 -20.27 3.06 5.13
N LYS A 95 -20.60 4.27 4.69
CA LYS A 95 -20.55 5.48 5.51
C LYS A 95 -21.46 5.45 6.74
N ASN A 96 -22.59 4.77 6.65
CA ASN A 96 -23.54 4.62 7.76
C ASN A 96 -23.09 3.57 8.79
N HIS A 97 -22.29 2.57 8.40
CA HIS A 97 -21.85 1.47 9.24
C HIS A 97 -20.46 1.68 9.84
N VAL A 98 -19.66 2.51 9.22
CA VAL A 98 -18.31 2.86 9.70
C VAL A 98 -18.38 4.06 10.63
N SER A 99 -17.50 4.14 11.60
CA SER A 99 -17.37 5.32 12.47
C SER A 99 -17.18 6.58 11.59
N GLN A 100 -17.67 7.72 12.05
CA GLN A 100 -17.47 8.99 11.32
C GLN A 100 -16.01 9.47 11.34
N GLU A 101 -15.11 8.71 11.93
CA GLU A 101 -13.70 8.98 11.95
C GLU A 101 -13.10 8.70 10.57
N PRO A 102 -12.24 9.58 10.06
CA PRO A 102 -11.57 9.36 8.78
C PRO A 102 -10.56 8.21 8.88
N MET A 103 -10.22 7.60 7.75
CA MET A 103 -9.01 6.79 7.65
C MET A 103 -7.79 7.63 8.01
N THR A 104 -6.78 7.01 8.56
CA THR A 104 -5.53 7.67 8.95
C THR A 104 -4.34 7.08 8.24
N ALA A 105 -3.30 7.91 8.04
CA ALA A 105 -1.98 7.48 7.64
C ALA A 105 -1.00 7.78 8.76
N THR A 106 -0.36 6.76 9.31
CA THR A 106 0.72 6.94 10.28
C THR A 106 2.05 6.85 9.56
N TYR A 107 2.78 7.95 9.58
CA TYR A 107 4.13 8.06 9.04
C TYR A 107 5.14 7.59 10.06
N TYR A 108 6.17 6.90 9.58
CA TYR A 108 7.35 6.49 10.34
C TYR A 108 8.60 6.79 9.53
N ARG A 109 9.64 7.29 10.19
CA ARG A 109 10.96 7.42 9.61
C ARG A 109 12.02 6.86 10.55
N TYR A 110 12.88 6.02 10.00
CA TYR A 110 14.03 5.43 10.68
C TYR A 110 15.31 5.90 9.97
N ASP A 111 16.39 6.08 10.73
CA ASP A 111 17.71 6.33 10.16
C ASP A 111 18.37 5.01 9.68
N ASP A 112 19.61 5.11 9.20
CA ASP A 112 20.41 3.98 8.73
C ASP A 112 20.85 3.03 9.86
N ALA A 113 20.75 3.46 11.12
CA ALA A 113 21.00 2.64 12.30
C ALA A 113 19.72 2.00 12.87
N ASP A 114 18.59 2.06 12.15
CA ASP A 114 17.28 1.53 12.57
C ASP A 114 16.69 2.23 13.81
N VAL A 115 17.03 3.50 14.01
CA VAL A 115 16.48 4.32 15.10
C VAL A 115 15.30 5.13 14.56
N LEU A 116 14.16 5.07 15.26
CA LEU A 116 12.99 5.88 14.92
C LEU A 116 13.30 7.36 15.20
N ILE A 117 13.27 8.18 14.14
CA ILE A 117 13.57 9.62 14.20
C ILE A 117 12.34 10.51 14.03
N ASP A 118 11.28 9.99 13.40
CA ASP A 118 10.00 10.72 13.28
C ASP A 118 8.82 9.75 13.24
N MET A 119 7.71 10.17 13.86
CA MET A 119 6.44 9.46 13.79
C MET A 119 5.29 10.44 14.02
N HIS A 120 4.34 10.46 13.09
CA HIS A 120 3.09 11.22 13.24
C HIS A 120 1.93 10.56 12.50
N THR A 121 0.71 10.88 12.91
CA THR A 121 -0.52 10.38 12.29
C THR A 121 -1.33 11.54 11.75
N GLU A 122 -1.84 11.40 10.53
CA GLU A 122 -2.72 12.36 9.88
C GLU A 122 -4.02 11.69 9.38
N ALA A 123 -5.10 12.45 9.41
CA ALA A 123 -6.36 12.01 8.82
C ALA A 123 -6.32 12.15 7.30
N LEU A 124 -6.79 11.14 6.57
CA LEU A 124 -6.91 11.23 5.13
C LEU A 124 -8.09 12.12 4.74
N THR A 125 -7.84 13.06 3.85
CA THR A 125 -8.85 13.97 3.27
C THR A 125 -9.36 13.50 1.91
N THR A 126 -8.72 12.49 1.34
CA THR A 126 -9.05 11.87 0.05
C THR A 126 -9.38 10.39 0.23
N PRO A 127 -10.14 9.76 -0.68
CA PRO A 127 -10.43 8.33 -0.62
C PRO A 127 -9.23 7.45 -0.99
N TYR A 128 -8.07 8.03 -1.19
CA TYR A 128 -6.81 7.36 -1.51
C TYR A 128 -5.65 8.05 -0.79
N PHE A 129 -4.55 7.34 -0.66
CA PHE A 129 -3.27 7.87 -0.22
C PHE A 129 -2.28 7.90 -1.39
N PHE A 130 -1.51 8.97 -1.50
CA PHE A 130 -0.54 9.15 -2.58
C PHE A 130 0.74 9.78 -2.04
N GLN A 131 1.86 9.21 -2.44
CA GLN A 131 3.19 9.76 -2.16
C GLN A 131 4.09 9.67 -3.38
N GLU A 132 5.01 10.63 -3.50
CA GLU A 132 6.03 10.60 -4.53
C GLU A 132 7.40 11.02 -4.00
N ARG A 133 8.44 10.46 -4.62
CA ARG A 133 9.84 10.77 -4.32
C ARG A 133 10.65 10.79 -5.61
N PRO A 134 11.65 11.70 -5.73
CA PRO A 134 12.61 11.63 -6.83
C PRO A 134 13.34 10.28 -6.86
N VAL A 135 13.51 9.70 -8.05
CA VAL A 135 14.18 8.39 -8.21
C VAL A 135 15.59 8.39 -7.60
N HIS A 136 16.30 9.53 -7.65
CA HIS A 136 17.66 9.62 -7.12
C HIS A 136 17.75 9.58 -5.59
N ASP A 137 16.67 9.93 -4.89
CA ASP A 137 16.60 9.91 -3.43
C ASP A 137 16.21 8.53 -2.87
N VAL A 138 15.81 7.59 -3.72
CA VAL A 138 15.25 6.31 -3.32
C VAL A 138 16.04 5.14 -3.93
N LEU A 139 16.32 4.13 -3.14
CA LEU A 139 16.87 2.85 -3.59
C LEU A 139 15.76 1.86 -3.94
N ARG A 140 14.71 1.82 -3.13
CA ARG A 140 13.57 0.90 -3.29
C ARG A 140 12.28 1.54 -2.82
N MET A 141 11.18 1.15 -3.46
CA MET A 141 9.82 1.42 -3.00
C MET A 141 9.10 0.09 -2.80
N VAL A 142 8.34 0.00 -1.72
CA VAL A 142 7.52 -1.16 -1.38
C VAL A 142 6.09 -0.71 -1.19
N VAL A 143 5.16 -1.47 -1.76
CA VAL A 143 3.72 -1.38 -1.47
C VAL A 143 3.24 -2.73 -0.96
N ALA A 144 2.37 -2.75 0.04
CA ALA A 144 1.85 -3.99 0.60
C ALA A 144 0.42 -3.82 1.11
N THR A 145 -0.29 -4.94 1.27
CA THR A 145 -1.53 -4.99 2.04
C THR A 145 -1.23 -4.92 3.54
N ASP A 146 -2.23 -4.65 4.36
CA ASP A 146 -2.15 -4.54 5.82
C ASP A 146 -1.67 -5.82 6.53
N GLY A 147 -1.79 -6.98 5.88
CA GLY A 147 -1.21 -8.25 6.37
C GLY A 147 0.25 -8.14 6.82
N ILE A 148 1.02 -7.16 6.29
CA ILE A 148 2.38 -6.88 6.76
C ILE A 148 2.43 -6.49 8.24
N ALA A 149 1.41 -5.77 8.75
CA ALA A 149 1.31 -5.35 10.13
C ALA A 149 0.90 -6.49 11.08
N THR A 150 0.34 -7.56 10.54
CA THR A 150 -0.18 -8.71 11.31
C THR A 150 0.83 -9.86 11.47
N CYS A 151 2.06 -9.68 10.97
CA CYS A 151 3.09 -10.72 10.98
C CYS A 151 3.66 -11.08 12.37
N GLY A 152 3.20 -10.46 13.47
CA GLY A 152 3.71 -10.72 14.83
C GLY A 152 5.08 -10.11 15.13
N ARG A 153 5.62 -9.28 14.22
CA ARG A 153 6.82 -8.45 14.37
C ARG A 153 6.46 -6.98 14.12
N SER A 154 7.33 -6.06 14.51
CA SER A 154 7.15 -4.67 14.10
C SER A 154 7.19 -4.56 12.57
N VAL A 155 6.38 -3.67 12.01
CA VAL A 155 6.33 -3.42 10.56
C VAL A 155 7.72 -3.08 10.03
N ASN A 156 8.49 -2.26 10.77
CA ASN A 156 9.86 -1.92 10.38
C ASN A 156 10.76 -3.14 10.26
N ALA A 157 10.71 -4.07 11.22
CA ALA A 157 11.53 -5.28 11.17
C ALA A 157 11.17 -6.20 9.99
N VAL A 158 9.87 -6.30 9.62
CA VAL A 158 9.42 -7.03 8.43
C VAL A 158 9.91 -6.32 7.17
N LEU A 159 9.78 -4.99 7.14
CA LEU A 159 10.21 -4.16 6.00
C LEU A 159 11.72 -4.26 5.77
N GLN A 160 12.55 -4.22 6.80
CA GLN A 160 14.00 -4.39 6.69
C GLN A 160 14.35 -5.75 6.05
N ASP A 161 13.67 -6.82 6.43
CA ASP A 161 13.86 -8.14 5.80
C ASP A 161 13.42 -8.14 4.31
N VAL A 162 12.34 -7.44 3.96
CA VAL A 162 11.89 -7.26 2.57
C VAL A 162 12.90 -6.44 1.78
N LEU A 163 13.37 -5.33 2.33
CA LEU A 163 14.34 -4.42 1.69
C LEU A 163 15.73 -5.05 1.55
N ALA A 164 16.10 -6.02 2.39
CA ALA A 164 17.37 -6.76 2.28
C ALA A 164 17.43 -7.71 1.07
N VAL A 165 16.34 -7.88 0.33
CA VAL A 165 16.31 -8.70 -0.90
C VAL A 165 17.19 -8.07 -1.97
N GLN A 166 18.22 -8.79 -2.44
CA GLN A 166 19.17 -8.27 -3.43
C GLN A 166 18.60 -8.29 -4.86
N ASP A 167 17.81 -9.33 -5.20
CA ASP A 167 17.16 -9.47 -6.50
C ASP A 167 15.66 -9.67 -6.30
N PRO A 168 14.84 -8.61 -6.47
CA PRO A 168 13.39 -8.67 -6.27
C PRO A 168 12.61 -9.23 -7.49
N THR A 169 13.29 -9.78 -8.51
CA THR A 169 12.64 -10.18 -9.75
C THR A 169 11.93 -11.54 -9.67
N GLY A 170 10.83 -11.69 -10.41
CA GLY A 170 10.08 -12.93 -10.60
C GLY A 170 9.61 -13.56 -9.28
N ASP A 171 9.62 -14.90 -9.23
CA ASP A 171 9.18 -15.67 -8.04
C ASP A 171 10.12 -15.55 -6.82
N PHE A 172 11.21 -14.79 -6.94
CA PHE A 172 12.18 -14.66 -5.85
C PHE A 172 11.55 -13.98 -4.63
N MET A 173 10.76 -12.92 -4.81
CA MET A 173 10.04 -12.26 -3.71
C MET A 173 9.12 -13.24 -2.98
N HIS A 174 8.30 -13.98 -3.70
CA HIS A 174 7.40 -14.98 -3.11
C HIS A 174 8.16 -16.02 -2.29
N ARG A 175 9.25 -16.58 -2.83
CA ARG A 175 10.10 -17.56 -2.13
C ARG A 175 10.79 -16.95 -0.90
N ARG A 176 11.28 -15.71 -1.01
CA ARG A 176 11.95 -15.01 0.09
C ARG A 176 11.00 -14.72 1.24
N MET A 177 9.80 -14.20 0.92
CA MET A 177 8.75 -13.96 1.91
C MET A 177 8.33 -15.25 2.60
N GLY A 178 8.07 -16.30 1.85
CA GLY A 178 7.74 -17.62 2.43
C GLY A 178 8.87 -18.22 3.28
N ALA A 179 10.13 -17.98 2.95
CA ALA A 179 11.26 -18.39 3.76
C ALA A 179 11.37 -17.59 5.06
N MET A 180 11.16 -16.27 5.00
CA MET A 180 11.14 -15.36 6.15
C MET A 180 10.04 -15.75 7.14
N LEU A 181 8.81 -15.91 6.65
CA LEU A 181 7.66 -16.31 7.46
C LEU A 181 7.91 -17.63 8.19
N ARG A 182 8.47 -18.64 7.50
CA ARG A 182 8.81 -19.94 8.11
C ARG A 182 9.96 -19.86 9.10
N ARG A 183 11.05 -19.12 8.78
CA ARG A 183 12.21 -18.96 9.65
C ARG A 183 11.83 -18.38 11.01
N ASP A 184 10.98 -17.36 10.97
CA ASP A 184 10.61 -16.59 12.15
C ASP A 184 9.30 -17.08 12.77
N ASN A 185 8.74 -18.20 12.25
CA ASN A 185 7.45 -18.77 12.65
C ASN A 185 6.31 -17.73 12.66
N LEU A 186 6.31 -16.87 11.62
CA LEU A 186 5.30 -15.83 11.47
C LEU A 186 4.10 -16.39 10.72
N SER A 187 2.92 -15.99 11.17
CA SER A 187 1.65 -16.30 10.50
C SER A 187 0.84 -15.02 10.44
N PRO A 188 0.84 -14.32 9.30
CA PRO A 188 -0.05 -13.18 9.13
C PRO A 188 -1.49 -13.63 9.44
N SER A 189 -2.24 -12.79 10.17
CA SER A 189 -3.66 -13.06 10.44
C SER A 189 -4.55 -12.57 9.29
N ASP A 190 -3.95 -11.91 8.31
CA ASP A 190 -4.61 -11.42 7.10
C ASP A 190 -3.77 -11.72 5.85
N ASP A 191 -4.38 -11.56 4.67
CA ASP A 191 -3.72 -11.77 3.39
C ASP A 191 -2.57 -10.79 3.17
N LEU A 192 -1.39 -11.33 2.85
CA LEU A 192 -0.19 -10.53 2.62
C LEU A 192 0.20 -10.55 1.14
N ALA A 193 0.06 -9.41 0.49
CA ALA A 193 0.62 -9.15 -0.83
C ALA A 193 1.66 -8.03 -0.76
N ILE A 194 2.78 -8.19 -1.48
CA ILE A 194 3.88 -7.21 -1.51
C ILE A 194 4.34 -7.00 -2.94
N GLY A 195 4.45 -5.74 -3.34
CA GLY A 195 5.09 -5.29 -4.57
C GLY A 195 6.32 -4.43 -4.27
N MET A 196 7.37 -4.55 -5.07
CA MET A 196 8.60 -3.77 -4.93
C MET A 196 9.09 -3.23 -6.27
N LEU A 197 9.53 -1.98 -6.27
CA LEU A 197 10.37 -1.38 -7.31
C LEU A 197 11.76 -1.11 -6.73
N ALA A 198 12.81 -1.51 -7.44
CA ALA A 198 14.18 -1.31 -7.04
C ALA A 198 14.96 -0.58 -8.15
N ARG A 199 15.83 0.35 -7.77
CA ARG A 199 16.80 0.95 -8.68
C ARG A 199 17.91 -0.06 -8.93
N THR A 200 18.15 -0.37 -10.19
CA THR A 200 19.27 -1.21 -10.68
C THR A 200 20.51 -0.38 -10.89
#